data_1b82f7d70594627841c10a95205edbdb
#
_entry.id   1b82f7d70594627841c10a95205edbdb
#
_cell.length_a   1.000
_cell.length_b   1.000
_cell.length_c   1.000
_cell.angle_alpha   90.00
_cell.angle_beta   90.00
_cell.angle_gamma   90.00
#
_symmetry.space_group_name_H-M   'P 1'
#
loop_
_entity.id
_entity.type
_entity.pdbx_description
1 polymer ?
#
loop_
_entity_poly.entity_id
_entity_poly.type
_entity_poly.pdbx_seq_one_letter_code
_entity_poly.pdbx_strand_id
1 'polypeptide(L)'
;MRKSPRRRWFLLPALALLGAGVAWALVSRPRTPGILRVGAREVEFPATVSRKAFERELLGLGMPGYHLIVWKSGKAAPAALFRAEVTDLQVLDALESLGERPGNALGMATWDERKDPSSKAPDQVIAGPPVEILVKVPGRPEPLTLGEILEDPGGRGFDMRFGGHRANIPKWKSGCVVCLYSCPGSKVGNARYTVRDWVKGTTRFRVKAGAPLPEDGGRVAIIFRLK
;
A
#
# COMPACT_ATOMS: atom_id res chain seq x y z
N MET A 1 -63.89 -25.72 58.37
CA MET A 1 -63.60 -24.52 57.60
C MET A 1 -62.19 -24.06 57.85
N ARG A 2 -61.25 -24.31 56.93
CA ARG A 2 -59.85 -23.87 56.99
C ARG A 2 -59.50 -23.04 55.75
N LYS A 3 -59.16 -21.77 56.00
CA LYS A 3 -58.70 -20.84 54.94
C LYS A 3 -57.24 -21.11 54.62
N SER A 4 -56.95 -21.31 53.32
CA SER A 4 -55.61 -21.43 52.74
C SER A 4 -54.99 -20.03 52.52
N PRO A 5 -53.70 -19.82 52.83
CA PRO A 5 -53.04 -18.57 52.51
C PRO A 5 -52.50 -18.54 51.06
N ARG A 6 -52.78 -17.41 50.41
CA ARG A 6 -52.29 -17.08 49.06
C ARG A 6 -50.77 -16.83 49.09
N ARG A 7 -49.96 -17.61 48.35
CA ARG A 7 -48.56 -17.33 48.02
C ARG A 7 -48.49 -16.25 46.96
N ARG A 8 -47.91 -15.08 47.32
CA ARG A 8 -47.52 -14.05 46.38
C ARG A 8 -46.15 -14.44 45.80
N TRP A 9 -46.09 -14.64 44.46
CA TRP A 9 -44.86 -14.79 43.72
C TRP A 9 -44.33 -13.40 43.42
N PHE A 10 -43.10 -13.11 43.86
CA PHE A 10 -42.35 -11.96 43.48
C PHE A 10 -41.67 -12.29 42.11
N LEU A 11 -42.11 -11.66 41.06
CA LEU A 11 -41.38 -11.58 39.80
C LEU A 11 -40.41 -10.42 39.95
N LEU A 12 -39.14 -10.72 40.11
CA LEU A 12 -38.03 -9.78 39.98
C LEU A 12 -37.63 -9.70 38.49
N PRO A 13 -37.26 -8.53 37.99
CA PRO A 13 -37.01 -8.34 36.55
C PRO A 13 -35.61 -8.81 36.18
N ALA A 14 -35.53 -9.82 35.31
CA ALA A 14 -34.33 -10.22 34.64
C ALA A 14 -34.19 -9.42 33.32
N LEU A 15 -33.86 -8.14 33.43
CA LEU A 15 -33.68 -7.27 32.24
C LEU A 15 -32.62 -6.19 32.52
N ALA A 16 -31.35 -6.59 32.74
CA ALA A 16 -30.24 -5.63 32.83
C ALA A 16 -28.86 -6.21 32.51
N LEU A 17 -28.73 -7.25 31.68
CA LEU A 17 -27.40 -7.80 31.32
C LEU A 17 -27.14 -7.98 29.83
N LEU A 18 -27.97 -7.44 28.95
CA LEU A 18 -27.75 -7.54 27.49
C LEU A 18 -27.18 -6.25 26.85
N GLY A 19 -26.95 -5.19 27.63
CA GLY A 19 -26.45 -3.90 27.08
C GLY A 19 -24.94 -3.71 27.09
N ALA A 20 -24.20 -4.47 27.88
CA ALA A 20 -22.75 -4.24 28.07
C ALA A 20 -21.84 -5.04 27.10
N GLY A 21 -22.37 -6.05 26.43
CA GLY A 21 -21.58 -6.92 25.55
C GLY A 21 -21.31 -6.35 24.15
N VAL A 22 -22.16 -5.42 23.67
CA VAL A 22 -22.03 -4.91 22.28
C VAL A 22 -21.08 -3.71 22.21
N ALA A 23 -20.93 -2.95 23.27
CA ALA A 23 -20.02 -1.80 23.30
C ALA A 23 -18.53 -2.18 23.38
N TRP A 24 -18.21 -3.38 23.88
CA TRP A 24 -16.83 -3.84 24.03
C TRP A 24 -16.25 -4.48 22.75
N ALA A 25 -17.09 -4.95 21.86
CA ALA A 25 -16.66 -5.57 20.59
C ALA A 25 -16.18 -4.56 19.52
N LEU A 26 -16.43 -3.26 19.71
CA LEU A 26 -16.01 -2.21 18.79
C LEU A 26 -14.65 -1.56 19.12
N VAL A 27 -14.04 -1.87 20.26
CA VAL A 27 -12.79 -1.22 20.73
C VAL A 27 -11.55 -2.09 20.54
N SER A 28 -11.68 -3.36 20.20
CA SER A 28 -10.53 -4.27 20.10
C SER A 28 -10.40 -4.88 18.69
N ARG A 29 -10.35 -4.04 17.65
CA ARG A 29 -9.71 -4.53 16.43
C ARG A 29 -8.24 -4.69 16.76
N PRO A 30 -7.64 -5.89 16.60
CA PRO A 30 -6.22 -6.07 16.83
C PRO A 30 -5.49 -5.06 15.96
N ARG A 31 -4.70 -4.18 16.58
CA ARG A 31 -3.78 -3.29 15.84
C ARG A 31 -2.95 -4.20 14.97
N THR A 32 -3.07 -4.07 13.66
CA THR A 32 -2.30 -4.83 12.70
C THR A 32 -0.82 -4.55 12.98
N PRO A 33 -0.01 -5.56 13.37
CA PRO A 33 1.39 -5.32 13.69
C PRO A 33 2.09 -4.65 12.51
N GLY A 34 2.81 -3.56 12.75
CA GLY A 34 3.63 -2.88 11.76
C GLY A 34 2.99 -1.68 11.05
N ILE A 35 1.67 -1.43 11.17
CA ILE A 35 1.05 -0.22 10.61
C ILE A 35 0.77 0.78 11.73
N LEU A 36 1.39 1.94 11.64
CA LEU A 36 1.13 3.08 12.52
C LEU A 36 0.26 4.09 11.78
N ARG A 37 -0.77 4.61 12.43
CA ARG A 37 -1.56 5.74 11.92
C ARG A 37 -1.08 7.01 12.59
N VAL A 38 -0.74 7.98 11.76
CA VAL A 38 -0.30 9.30 12.24
C VAL A 38 -1.35 10.30 11.78
N GLY A 39 -2.29 10.61 12.63
CA GLY A 39 -3.38 11.53 12.30
C GLY A 39 -4.54 10.89 11.50
N ALA A 40 -5.48 11.72 11.07
CA ALA A 40 -6.72 11.28 10.44
C ALA A 40 -6.57 10.82 8.98
N ARG A 41 -5.48 11.21 8.30
CA ARG A 41 -5.29 11.01 6.86
C ARG A 41 -3.91 10.43 6.51
N GLU A 42 -3.22 9.81 7.45
CA GLU A 42 -1.88 9.28 7.23
C GLU A 42 -1.77 7.83 7.70
N VAL A 43 -0.99 7.06 6.95
CA VAL A 43 -0.58 5.69 7.30
C VAL A 43 0.93 5.65 7.28
N GLU A 44 1.56 5.34 8.40
CA GLU A 44 3.00 5.14 8.53
C GLU A 44 3.32 3.67 8.78
N PHE A 45 4.34 3.13 8.10
CA PHE A 45 4.82 1.77 8.30
C PHE A 45 6.33 1.64 8.05
N PRO A 46 7.01 0.71 8.75
CA PRO A 46 8.44 0.51 8.61
C PRO A 46 8.80 -0.23 7.32
N ALA A 47 9.97 0.14 6.76
CA ALA A 47 10.58 -0.51 5.62
C ALA A 47 12.10 -0.51 5.71
N THR A 48 12.76 -1.31 4.88
CA THR A 48 14.21 -1.30 4.70
C THR A 48 14.59 -0.89 3.28
N VAL A 49 15.69 -0.16 3.16
CA VAL A 49 16.23 0.31 1.87
C VAL A 49 16.95 -0.82 1.15
N SER A 50 16.83 -0.87 -0.18
CA SER A 50 17.48 -1.87 -1.04
C SER A 50 17.80 -1.27 -2.42
N ARG A 51 18.71 -0.28 -2.47
CA ARG A 51 19.09 0.45 -3.69
C ARG A 51 19.62 -0.47 -4.78
N LYS A 52 20.62 -1.31 -4.41
CA LYS A 52 21.26 -2.25 -5.34
C LYS A 52 20.26 -3.20 -5.97
N ALA A 53 19.26 -3.65 -5.21
CA ALA A 53 18.21 -4.52 -5.71
C ALA A 53 17.26 -3.81 -6.69
N PHE A 54 16.94 -2.55 -6.41
CA PHE A 54 16.06 -1.74 -7.25
C PHE A 54 16.67 -1.42 -8.62
N GLU A 55 17.97 -1.18 -8.68
CA GLU A 55 18.68 -0.81 -9.91
C GLU A 55 19.22 -2.02 -10.68
N ARG A 56 19.26 -3.19 -10.05
CA ARG A 56 19.83 -4.40 -10.62
C ARG A 56 18.93 -4.98 -11.71
N GLU A 57 19.50 -5.17 -12.88
CA GLU A 57 18.93 -6.06 -13.90
C GLU A 57 19.21 -7.51 -13.48
N LEU A 58 18.20 -8.18 -12.94
CA LEU A 58 18.27 -9.62 -12.67
C LEU A 58 18.00 -10.33 -13.98
N LEU A 59 19.01 -10.93 -14.63
CA LEU A 59 18.96 -11.73 -15.86
C LEU A 59 17.56 -12.27 -16.21
N GLY A 60 16.75 -11.48 -16.95
CA GLY A 60 15.41 -11.83 -17.39
C GLY A 60 14.31 -11.90 -16.32
N LEU A 61 14.60 -11.71 -15.03
CA LEU A 61 13.65 -11.81 -13.92
C LEU A 61 13.45 -10.51 -13.16
N GLY A 62 14.20 -9.46 -13.48
CA GLY A 62 14.13 -8.17 -12.80
C GLY A 62 13.35 -7.13 -13.59
N MET A 63 12.63 -6.27 -12.87
CA MET A 63 12.04 -5.05 -13.42
C MET A 63 12.76 -3.84 -12.78
N PRO A 64 13.99 -3.51 -13.23
CA PRO A 64 14.77 -2.44 -12.62
C PRO A 64 14.02 -1.11 -12.71
N GLY A 65 14.04 -0.34 -11.60
CA GLY A 65 13.36 0.96 -11.53
C GLY A 65 11.84 0.90 -11.60
N TYR A 66 11.21 -0.24 -11.29
CA TYR A 66 9.76 -0.41 -11.40
C TYR A 66 9.03 -0.42 -10.05
N HIS A 67 9.52 -1.25 -9.12
CA HIS A 67 8.87 -1.47 -7.84
C HIS A 67 9.42 -0.52 -6.77
N LEU A 68 8.61 0.43 -6.32
CA LEU A 68 9.05 1.34 -5.28
C LEU A 68 8.99 0.69 -3.89
N ILE A 69 7.80 0.19 -3.51
CA ILE A 69 7.57 -0.41 -2.20
C ILE A 69 6.91 -1.77 -2.38
N VAL A 70 7.50 -2.80 -1.79
CA VAL A 70 6.98 -4.17 -1.82
C VAL A 70 7.04 -4.77 -0.42
N TRP A 71 6.02 -5.53 -0.03
CA TRP A 71 6.10 -6.37 1.17
C TRP A 71 7.32 -7.30 1.09
N LYS A 72 8.11 -7.36 2.16
CA LYS A 72 9.40 -8.07 2.20
C LYS A 72 9.34 -9.54 1.76
N SER A 73 8.19 -10.21 1.93
CA SER A 73 7.98 -11.60 1.48
C SER A 73 7.20 -11.69 0.16
N GLY A 74 6.88 -10.59 -0.50
CA GLY A 74 6.26 -10.58 -1.82
C GLY A 74 7.23 -11.02 -2.91
N LYS A 75 6.72 -11.63 -3.99
CA LYS A 75 7.55 -12.11 -5.11
C LYS A 75 8.37 -11.00 -5.78
N ALA A 76 7.90 -9.74 -5.73
CA ALA A 76 8.63 -8.61 -6.31
C ALA A 76 9.64 -7.96 -5.35
N ALA A 77 9.72 -8.39 -4.08
CA ALA A 77 10.63 -7.82 -3.10
C ALA A 77 12.12 -7.80 -3.51
N PRO A 78 12.64 -8.80 -4.26
CA PRO A 78 14.03 -8.76 -4.74
C PRO A 78 14.36 -7.60 -5.69
N ALA A 79 13.35 -6.91 -6.27
CA ALA A 79 13.53 -5.79 -7.19
C ALA A 79 12.97 -4.46 -6.66
N ALA A 80 12.66 -4.36 -5.37
CA ALA A 80 12.07 -3.16 -4.78
C ALA A 80 13.12 -2.25 -4.15
N LEU A 81 12.86 -0.92 -4.19
CA LEU A 81 13.67 0.06 -3.46
C LEU A 81 13.44 -0.04 -1.95
N PHE A 82 12.18 -0.19 -1.55
CA PHE A 82 11.80 -0.32 -0.14
C PHE A 82 11.09 -1.65 0.09
N ARG A 83 11.57 -2.43 1.05
CA ARG A 83 10.93 -3.67 1.50
C ARG A 83 10.15 -3.39 2.77
N ALA A 84 8.81 -3.35 2.64
CA ALA A 84 7.90 -3.06 3.74
C ALA A 84 7.74 -4.25 4.70
N GLU A 85 7.65 -3.96 5.99
CA GLU A 85 7.35 -4.95 7.03
C GLU A 85 5.86 -5.37 7.04
N VAL A 86 5.01 -4.59 6.37
CA VAL A 86 3.57 -4.80 6.24
C VAL A 86 3.23 -5.40 4.88
N THR A 87 2.15 -6.18 4.81
CA THR A 87 1.65 -6.73 3.55
C THR A 87 0.94 -5.67 2.71
N ASP A 88 0.84 -5.91 1.44
CA ASP A 88 0.05 -5.09 0.52
C ASP A 88 -1.45 -5.07 0.87
N LEU A 89 -1.97 -6.17 1.45
CA LEU A 89 -3.34 -6.23 1.98
C LEU A 89 -3.52 -5.31 3.20
N GLN A 90 -2.56 -5.31 4.13
CA GLN A 90 -2.61 -4.45 5.31
C GLN A 90 -2.60 -2.96 4.95
N VAL A 91 -1.82 -2.58 3.94
CA VAL A 91 -1.81 -1.19 3.44
C VAL A 91 -3.14 -0.84 2.78
N LEU A 92 -3.71 -1.75 1.98
CA LEU A 92 -5.02 -1.57 1.36
C LEU A 92 -6.11 -1.37 2.44
N ASP A 93 -6.15 -2.25 3.45
CA ASP A 93 -7.09 -2.15 4.58
C ASP A 93 -6.92 -0.82 5.34
N ALA A 94 -5.69 -0.37 5.54
CA ALA A 94 -5.42 0.89 6.22
C ALA A 94 -5.95 2.10 5.44
N LEU A 95 -5.71 2.17 4.13
CA LEU A 95 -6.21 3.26 3.29
C LEU A 95 -7.73 3.27 3.22
N GLU A 96 -8.38 2.10 3.05
CA GLU A 96 -9.84 1.98 3.06
C GLU A 96 -10.44 2.37 4.42
N SER A 97 -9.75 2.06 5.53
CA SER A 97 -10.22 2.42 6.88
C SER A 97 -10.12 3.92 7.20
N LEU A 98 -9.37 4.69 6.41
CA LEU A 98 -9.35 6.15 6.45
C LEU A 98 -10.47 6.78 5.62
N GLY A 99 -11.35 5.96 5.04
CA GLY A 99 -12.49 6.40 4.24
C GLY A 99 -12.23 6.47 2.74
N GLU A 100 -11.01 6.17 2.29
CA GLU A 100 -10.69 6.19 0.87
C GLU A 100 -11.15 4.90 0.17
N ARG A 101 -11.51 5.04 -1.11
CA ARG A 101 -11.86 3.92 -1.97
C ARG A 101 -10.87 3.82 -3.12
N PRO A 102 -10.38 2.62 -3.45
CA PRO A 102 -9.54 2.46 -4.64
C PRO A 102 -10.32 2.86 -5.89
N GLY A 103 -9.61 3.45 -6.84
CA GLY A 103 -10.20 3.92 -8.09
C GLY A 103 -10.42 2.81 -9.11
N ASN A 104 -9.69 2.85 -10.24
CA ASN A 104 -9.80 1.83 -11.27
C ASN A 104 -8.90 0.64 -10.95
N ALA A 105 -9.40 -0.44 -10.59
CA ALA A 105 -8.66 -1.69 -10.46
C ALA A 105 -8.16 -2.20 -11.83
N LEU A 106 -6.97 -1.75 -12.28
CA LEU A 106 -6.35 -2.26 -13.51
C LEU A 106 -6.26 -3.79 -13.49
N GLY A 107 -6.70 -4.45 -14.56
CA GLY A 107 -6.78 -5.90 -14.64
C GLY A 107 -5.51 -6.57 -15.21
N MET A 108 -5.48 -7.92 -15.18
CA MET A 108 -4.41 -8.71 -15.79
C MET A 108 -4.23 -8.43 -17.27
N ALA A 109 -5.34 -8.25 -18.02
CA ALA A 109 -5.29 -7.90 -19.44
C ALA A 109 -4.48 -6.62 -19.68
N THR A 110 -4.55 -5.64 -18.78
CA THR A 110 -3.72 -4.42 -18.86
C THR A 110 -2.23 -4.78 -18.85
N TRP A 111 -1.82 -5.72 -18.02
CA TRP A 111 -0.42 -6.17 -17.97
C TRP A 111 -0.05 -6.93 -19.24
N ASP A 112 -0.80 -7.97 -19.61
CA ASP A 112 -0.47 -8.87 -20.69
C ASP A 112 -0.45 -8.15 -22.05
N GLU A 113 -1.43 -7.29 -22.30
CA GLU A 113 -1.50 -6.52 -23.54
C GLU A 113 -0.47 -5.38 -23.62
N ARG A 114 -0.09 -4.75 -22.48
CA ARG A 114 0.79 -3.55 -22.46
C ARG A 114 2.26 -3.90 -22.40
N LYS A 115 2.62 -5.09 -21.93
CA LYS A 115 4.00 -5.55 -22.00
C LYS A 115 4.38 -6.05 -23.38
N ASP A 116 3.40 -6.35 -24.26
CA ASP A 116 3.63 -6.65 -25.66
C ASP A 116 3.93 -5.35 -26.42
N PRO A 117 5.14 -5.15 -26.98
CA PRO A 117 5.50 -3.93 -27.72
C PRO A 117 4.67 -3.75 -28.98
N SER A 118 4.11 -4.82 -29.56
CA SER A 118 3.29 -4.79 -30.78
C SER A 118 1.82 -4.47 -30.50
N SER A 119 1.36 -4.52 -29.27
CA SER A 119 -0.03 -4.28 -28.91
C SER A 119 -0.47 -2.87 -29.27
N LYS A 120 -1.61 -2.77 -30.00
CA LYS A 120 -2.28 -1.52 -30.34
C LYS A 120 -3.35 -1.11 -29.34
N ALA A 121 -3.57 -1.91 -28.30
CA ALA A 121 -4.58 -1.59 -27.29
C ALA A 121 -4.26 -0.25 -26.60
N PRO A 122 -5.25 0.61 -26.26
CA PRO A 122 -5.03 1.90 -25.62
C PRO A 122 -4.29 1.74 -24.28
N ASP A 123 -3.40 2.65 -23.97
CA ASP A 123 -2.76 2.69 -22.65
C ASP A 123 -3.81 2.92 -21.56
N GLN A 124 -3.55 2.38 -20.38
CA GLN A 124 -4.38 2.57 -19.20
C GLN A 124 -3.54 3.13 -18.09
N VAL A 125 -4.09 4.13 -17.42
CA VAL A 125 -3.48 4.82 -16.27
C VAL A 125 -4.24 4.43 -15.01
N ILE A 126 -3.52 4.25 -13.93
CA ILE A 126 -4.12 4.06 -12.62
C ILE A 126 -4.84 5.34 -12.21
N ALA A 127 -6.07 5.21 -11.70
CA ALA A 127 -6.88 6.31 -11.19
C ALA A 127 -7.35 6.03 -9.77
N GLY A 128 -7.69 7.08 -9.04
CA GLY A 128 -8.18 7.00 -7.67
C GLY A 128 -7.74 8.21 -6.85
N PRO A 129 -8.03 8.21 -5.56
CA PRO A 129 -7.60 9.27 -4.65
C PRO A 129 -6.09 9.49 -4.71
N PRO A 130 -5.62 10.75 -4.67
CA PRO A 130 -4.20 11.08 -4.64
C PRO A 130 -3.59 10.67 -3.31
N VAL A 131 -2.39 10.08 -3.38
CA VAL A 131 -1.60 9.69 -2.21
C VAL A 131 -0.23 10.31 -2.32
N GLU A 132 0.13 11.16 -1.39
CA GLU A 132 1.51 11.62 -1.25
C GLU A 132 2.33 10.57 -0.53
N ILE A 133 3.48 10.20 -1.09
CA ILE A 133 4.39 9.24 -0.50
C ILE A 133 5.62 9.95 0.00
N LEU A 134 5.89 9.80 1.29
CA LEU A 134 7.02 10.41 1.97
C LEU A 134 7.87 9.33 2.64
N VAL A 135 9.16 9.57 2.75
CA VAL A 135 10.13 8.65 3.37
C VAL A 135 10.82 9.34 4.54
N LYS A 136 10.53 8.90 5.75
CA LYS A 136 11.14 9.40 6.97
C LYS A 136 12.43 8.64 7.26
N VAL A 137 13.54 9.33 7.19
CA VAL A 137 14.87 8.81 7.46
C VAL A 137 15.26 9.12 8.90
N PRO A 138 15.76 8.14 9.70
CA PRO A 138 16.25 8.41 11.05
C PRO A 138 17.28 9.54 11.07
N GLY A 139 17.15 10.45 12.04
CA GLY A 139 18.06 11.60 12.18
C GLY A 139 17.75 12.80 11.27
N ARG A 140 16.77 12.70 10.36
CA ARG A 140 16.30 13.85 9.57
C ARG A 140 15.01 14.43 10.16
N PRO A 141 14.90 15.76 10.30
CA PRO A 141 13.68 16.39 10.81
C PRO A 141 12.51 16.24 9.82
N GLU A 142 12.77 16.43 8.53
CA GLU A 142 11.75 16.39 7.49
C GLU A 142 11.80 15.09 6.67
N PRO A 143 10.65 14.50 6.34
CA PRO A 143 10.59 13.36 5.46
C PRO A 143 10.93 13.75 4.02
N LEU A 144 11.50 12.83 3.27
CA LEU A 144 11.86 13.00 1.86
C LEU A 144 10.66 12.75 0.96
N THR A 145 10.52 13.57 -0.06
CA THR A 145 9.60 13.33 -1.19
C THR A 145 10.21 12.35 -2.19
N LEU A 146 9.38 11.78 -3.07
CA LEU A 146 9.89 10.94 -4.15
C LEU A 146 10.81 11.70 -5.10
N GLY A 147 10.56 12.99 -5.33
CA GLY A 147 11.41 13.83 -6.17
C GLY A 147 12.80 14.09 -5.60
N GLU A 148 12.99 14.01 -4.28
CA GLU A 148 14.31 14.09 -3.64
C GLU A 148 15.08 12.76 -3.72
N ILE A 149 14.37 11.64 -3.85
CA ILE A 149 14.95 10.29 -3.84
C ILE A 149 15.25 9.80 -5.25
N LEU A 150 14.35 10.04 -6.20
CA LEU A 150 14.38 9.40 -7.52
C LEU A 150 14.65 10.40 -8.64
N GLU A 151 15.44 9.96 -9.60
CA GLU A 151 15.50 10.59 -10.92
C GLU A 151 14.20 10.26 -11.66
N ASP A 152 13.60 11.28 -12.26
CA ASP A 152 12.45 11.13 -13.15
C ASP A 152 12.91 11.24 -14.61
N PRO A 153 13.19 10.12 -15.30
CA PRO A 153 13.81 10.14 -16.63
C PRO A 153 12.89 10.70 -17.72
N GLY A 154 11.59 10.70 -17.47
CA GLY A 154 10.60 11.26 -18.40
C GLY A 154 10.19 12.70 -18.08
N GLY A 155 10.60 13.25 -16.95
CA GLY A 155 10.26 14.60 -16.52
C GLY A 155 8.76 14.82 -16.24
N ARG A 156 7.97 13.74 -16.09
CA ARG A 156 6.50 13.83 -15.94
C ARG A 156 6.05 13.95 -14.48
N GLY A 157 6.95 13.76 -13.52
CA GLY A 157 6.67 13.86 -12.09
C GLY A 157 6.01 12.62 -11.50
N PHE A 158 5.58 12.78 -10.25
CA PHE A 158 4.95 11.73 -9.44
C PHE A 158 3.51 12.12 -9.13
N ASP A 159 2.56 11.41 -9.73
CA ASP A 159 1.12 11.49 -9.44
C ASP A 159 0.66 10.13 -8.93
N MET A 160 0.86 9.92 -7.63
CA MET A 160 0.57 8.63 -7.00
C MET A 160 -0.92 8.52 -6.69
N ARG A 161 -1.55 7.43 -7.17
CA ARG A 161 -2.99 7.22 -7.07
C ARG A 161 -3.32 5.89 -6.40
N PHE A 162 -4.31 5.91 -5.51
CA PHE A 162 -4.84 4.72 -4.86
C PHE A 162 -5.83 4.04 -5.80
N GLY A 163 -5.33 3.13 -6.63
CA GLY A 163 -6.12 2.40 -7.62
C GLY A 163 -6.23 0.91 -7.32
N GLY A 164 -5.64 0.43 -6.25
CA GLY A 164 -5.41 -0.97 -5.92
C GLY A 164 -6.63 -1.87 -6.01
N HIS A 165 -6.39 -3.15 -6.33
CA HIS A 165 -7.41 -4.14 -6.55
C HIS A 165 -7.22 -5.34 -5.63
N ARG A 166 -8.08 -5.47 -4.62
CA ARG A 166 -8.05 -6.56 -3.64
C ARG A 166 -8.05 -7.95 -4.30
N ALA A 167 -8.86 -8.15 -5.35
CA ALA A 167 -8.96 -9.42 -6.07
C ALA A 167 -7.69 -9.82 -6.84
N ASN A 168 -6.76 -8.89 -7.08
CA ASN A 168 -5.49 -9.18 -7.73
C ASN A 168 -4.41 -9.72 -6.76
N ILE A 169 -4.55 -9.48 -5.46
CA ILE A 169 -3.56 -9.90 -4.46
C ILE A 169 -3.28 -11.41 -4.51
N PRO A 170 -4.28 -12.30 -4.44
CA PRO A 170 -4.03 -13.74 -4.49
C PRO A 170 -3.54 -14.24 -5.85
N LYS A 171 -3.86 -13.52 -6.93
CA LYS A 171 -3.45 -13.87 -8.30
C LYS A 171 -1.98 -13.52 -8.55
N TRP A 172 -1.58 -12.32 -8.23
CA TRP A 172 -0.23 -11.82 -8.52
C TRP A 172 0.81 -12.24 -7.50
N LYS A 173 0.45 -12.26 -6.23
CA LYS A 173 1.37 -12.58 -5.12
C LYS A 173 2.65 -11.75 -5.14
N SER A 174 2.63 -10.62 -5.85
CA SER A 174 3.79 -9.75 -5.97
C SER A 174 4.16 -9.09 -4.64
N GLY A 175 3.16 -8.86 -3.77
CA GLY A 175 3.31 -8.05 -2.56
C GLY A 175 3.55 -6.57 -2.86
N CYS A 176 3.29 -6.13 -4.11
CA CYS A 176 3.56 -4.76 -4.53
C CYS A 176 2.59 -3.79 -3.85
N VAL A 177 3.13 -2.92 -3.03
CA VAL A 177 2.40 -1.81 -2.39
C VAL A 177 2.38 -0.61 -3.33
N VAL A 178 3.57 -0.22 -3.83
CA VAL A 178 3.71 0.93 -4.75
C VAL A 178 4.56 0.56 -5.95
N CYS A 179 4.05 0.88 -7.14
CA CYS A 179 4.81 0.86 -8.39
C CYS A 179 5.00 2.28 -8.96
N LEU A 180 6.10 2.51 -9.62
CA LEU A 180 6.41 3.79 -10.29
C LEU A 180 5.70 3.94 -11.65
N TYR A 181 4.87 2.98 -11.98
CA TYR A 181 4.06 2.92 -13.20
C TYR A 181 2.62 2.54 -12.85
N SER A 182 1.69 2.79 -13.76
CA SER A 182 0.30 2.34 -13.70
C SER A 182 0.23 0.82 -13.84
N CYS A 183 0.35 0.11 -12.71
CA CYS A 183 0.48 -1.34 -12.64
C CYS A 183 -0.75 -1.97 -12.00
N PRO A 184 -1.34 -3.02 -12.60
CA PRO A 184 -2.49 -3.71 -12.01
C PRO A 184 -2.16 -4.49 -10.72
N GLY A 185 -0.88 -4.74 -10.43
CA GLY A 185 -0.45 -5.43 -9.21
C GLY A 185 -0.26 -4.52 -8.00
N SER A 186 -0.15 -3.20 -8.19
CA SER A 186 0.09 -2.24 -7.10
C SER A 186 -1.20 -1.80 -6.42
N LYS A 187 -1.07 -1.33 -5.18
CA LYS A 187 -2.18 -0.67 -4.45
C LYS A 187 -2.17 0.82 -4.71
N VAL A 188 -0.97 1.39 -4.80
CA VAL A 188 -0.72 2.76 -5.22
C VAL A 188 0.23 2.73 -6.41
N GLY A 189 -0.05 3.50 -7.45
CA GLY A 189 0.79 3.58 -8.64
C GLY A 189 0.91 5.00 -9.15
N ASN A 190 1.95 5.23 -9.96
CA ASN A 190 2.16 6.51 -10.60
C ASN A 190 1.30 6.61 -11.87
N ALA A 191 0.38 7.57 -11.91
CA ALA A 191 -0.49 7.83 -13.05
C ALA A 191 0.22 8.53 -14.23
N ARG A 192 1.45 9.01 -14.04
CA ARG A 192 2.24 9.66 -15.10
C ARG A 192 2.95 8.69 -16.01
N TYR A 193 3.07 7.41 -15.62
CA TYR A 193 3.80 6.38 -16.35
C TYR A 193 2.98 5.10 -16.48
N THR A 194 3.06 4.46 -17.64
CA THR A 194 2.35 3.22 -17.94
C THR A 194 3.29 2.02 -18.01
N VAL A 195 2.75 0.81 -18.08
CA VAL A 195 3.54 -0.41 -18.35
C VAL A 195 4.33 -0.29 -19.65
N ARG A 196 3.76 0.34 -20.69
CA ARG A 196 4.44 0.57 -21.98
C ARG A 196 5.66 1.47 -21.86
N ASP A 197 5.60 2.50 -21.02
CA ASP A 197 6.75 3.37 -20.79
C ASP A 197 7.93 2.56 -20.27
N TRP A 198 7.67 1.62 -19.35
CA TRP A 198 8.71 0.73 -18.84
C TRP A 198 9.23 -0.24 -19.92
N VAL A 199 8.31 -0.87 -20.69
CA VAL A 199 8.67 -1.83 -21.76
C VAL A 199 9.55 -1.19 -22.83
N LYS A 200 9.30 0.08 -23.18
CA LYS A 200 10.13 0.84 -24.11
C LYS A 200 11.56 1.07 -23.61
N GLY A 201 11.82 0.88 -22.31
CA GLY A 201 13.14 0.99 -21.70
C GLY A 201 13.71 2.40 -21.58
N THR A 202 12.99 3.43 -22.05
CA THR A 202 13.45 4.82 -22.09
C THR A 202 13.16 5.61 -20.82
N THR A 203 12.35 5.06 -19.91
CA THR A 203 11.86 5.75 -18.71
C THR A 203 12.08 4.91 -17.46
N ARG A 204 13.31 4.48 -17.20
CA ARG A 204 13.64 3.72 -15.98
C ARG A 204 14.02 4.66 -14.86
N PHE A 205 13.30 4.58 -13.74
CA PHE A 205 13.63 5.32 -12.52
C PHE A 205 14.92 4.82 -11.89
N ARG A 206 15.70 5.73 -11.33
CA ARG A 206 16.93 5.44 -10.59
C ARG A 206 16.94 6.23 -9.30
N VAL A 207 17.71 5.78 -8.33
CA VAL A 207 17.95 6.57 -7.12
C VAL A 207 18.94 7.68 -7.47
N LYS A 208 18.61 8.92 -7.12
CA LYS A 208 19.50 10.08 -7.33
C LYS A 208 20.86 9.84 -6.69
N ALA A 209 21.92 10.24 -7.38
CA ALA A 209 23.24 10.34 -6.78
C ALA A 209 23.18 11.28 -5.57
N GLY A 210 23.65 10.81 -4.40
CA GLY A 210 23.58 11.60 -3.16
C GLY A 210 22.20 11.68 -2.50
N ALA A 211 21.17 10.94 -2.99
CA ALA A 211 19.90 10.86 -2.25
C ALA A 211 20.16 10.45 -0.79
N PRO A 212 19.64 11.21 0.19
CA PRO A 212 19.96 11.01 1.61
C PRO A 212 19.20 9.83 2.23
N LEU A 213 19.29 8.69 1.57
CA LEU A 213 18.78 7.41 2.08
C LEU A 213 19.89 6.67 2.84
N PRO A 214 19.54 5.88 3.84
CA PRO A 214 20.50 4.96 4.46
C PRO A 214 21.06 3.95 3.43
N GLU A 215 22.15 3.30 3.79
CA GLU A 215 22.69 2.17 3.05
C GLU A 215 21.70 1.00 2.96
N ASP A 216 21.95 0.05 2.04
CA ASP A 216 21.13 -1.15 1.88
C ASP A 216 20.96 -1.89 3.22
N GLY A 217 19.72 -2.23 3.56
CA GLY A 217 19.33 -2.78 4.85
C GLY A 217 19.01 -1.72 5.92
N GLY A 218 19.32 -0.45 5.69
CA GLY A 218 18.97 0.63 6.60
C GLY A 218 17.46 0.82 6.72
N ARG A 219 16.99 1.19 7.93
CA ARG A 219 15.57 1.35 8.24
C ARG A 219 15.08 2.75 7.90
N VAL A 220 13.85 2.81 7.39
CA VAL A 220 13.08 4.03 7.15
C VAL A 220 11.64 3.80 7.57
N ALA A 221 10.87 4.88 7.74
CA ALA A 221 9.42 4.79 7.78
C ALA A 221 8.82 5.38 6.50
N ILE A 222 7.85 4.70 5.94
CA ILE A 222 7.07 5.16 4.78
C ILE A 222 5.81 5.82 5.31
N ILE A 223 5.50 7.01 4.81
CA ILE A 223 4.27 7.73 5.15
C ILE A 223 3.45 7.86 3.88
N PHE A 224 2.19 7.40 3.93
CA PHE A 224 1.17 7.71 2.94
C PHE A 224 0.28 8.79 3.51
N ARG A 225 0.24 9.93 2.86
CA ARG A 225 -0.63 11.05 3.21
C ARG A 225 -1.72 11.18 2.15
N LEU A 226 -2.97 11.10 2.58
CA LEU A 226 -4.14 11.32 1.72
C LEU A 226 -4.40 12.83 1.59
N LYS A 227 -4.62 13.30 0.37
CA LYS A 227 -4.89 14.73 0.07
C LYS A 227 -6.37 15.04 0.11
#